data_6ecd506ac8d7aed324fe3ed2cc282fcf
#
_entry.id   6ecd506ac8d7aed324fe3ed2cc282fcf
#
_cell.length_a   1.000
_cell.length_b   1.000
_cell.length_c   1.000
_cell.angle_alpha   90.00
_cell.angle_beta   90.00
_cell.angle_gamma   90.00
#
_symmetry.space_group_name_H-M   'P 1'
#
loop_
_entity.id
_entity.type
_entity.pdbx_description
1 polymer ?
#
loop_
_entity_poly.entity_id
_entity_poly.type
_entity_poly.pdbx_seq_one_letter_code
_entity_poly.pdbx_strand_id
1 'polypeptide(L)'
;MIRLLTGSTHTGKTLLAQRLLERHGAPYLSIDHLKMGLIRSGRTSLTPESDGRLLTDYLWPVVREMIKTAIENKQNLIVEGCYIPFDFKKDFEPEYLQEIRYVCLVFSENYIRAHFADIRAHGSDIEDRMEDEYLELEPLVDKNRENLEQCR
;
A
#
# COMPACT_ATOMS: atom_id res chain seq x y z
N MET A 1 3.13 -3.38 17.77
CA MET A 1 2.08 -2.57 17.08
C MET A 1 2.36 -2.52 15.58
N ILE A 2 1.38 -2.85 14.77
CA ILE A 2 1.43 -2.81 13.30
C ILE A 2 0.68 -1.59 12.78
N ARG A 3 1.22 -0.94 11.75
CA ARG A 3 0.55 0.15 11.03
C ARG A 3 0.39 -0.25 9.58
N LEU A 4 -0.85 -0.39 9.12
CA LEU A 4 -1.18 -0.63 7.72
C LEU A 4 -1.39 0.72 7.03
N LEU A 5 -0.60 1.01 6.00
CA LEU A 5 -0.72 2.21 5.17
C LEU A 5 -1.18 1.80 3.78
N THR A 6 -2.43 2.10 3.45
CA THR A 6 -2.97 1.85 2.10
C THR A 6 -3.38 3.16 1.43
N GLY A 7 -3.88 3.05 0.23
CA GLY A 7 -4.33 4.18 -0.59
C GLY A 7 -3.98 3.98 -2.04
N SER A 8 -4.47 4.87 -2.90
CA SER A 8 -4.20 4.85 -4.32
C SER A 8 -2.70 5.03 -4.63
N THR A 9 -2.30 4.73 -5.86
CA THR A 9 -0.95 5.11 -6.32
C THR A 9 -0.71 6.62 -6.13
N HIS A 10 0.53 7.02 -5.98
CA HIS A 10 0.96 8.43 -5.84
C HIS A 10 0.43 9.18 -4.61
N THR A 11 -0.22 8.53 -3.64
CA THR A 11 -0.71 9.19 -2.42
C THR A 11 0.36 9.38 -1.33
N GLY A 12 1.63 9.05 -1.62
CA GLY A 12 2.74 9.28 -0.70
C GLY A 12 2.91 8.22 0.40
N LYS A 13 2.37 7.01 0.22
CA LYS A 13 2.50 5.90 1.20
C LYS A 13 3.94 5.60 1.55
N THR A 14 4.76 5.35 0.54
CA THR A 14 6.18 5.01 0.71
C THR A 14 6.97 6.16 1.33
N LEU A 15 6.69 7.41 0.92
CA LEU A 15 7.29 8.60 1.54
C LEU A 15 6.93 8.71 3.02
N LEU A 16 5.66 8.49 3.36
CA LEU A 16 5.23 8.49 4.76
C LEU A 16 5.89 7.38 5.57
N ALA A 17 5.95 6.16 5.01
CA ALA A 17 6.61 5.03 5.66
C ALA A 17 8.11 5.32 5.90
N GLN A 18 8.80 5.88 4.91
CA GLN A 18 10.20 6.30 5.04
C GLN A 18 10.39 7.34 6.13
N ARG A 19 9.56 8.37 6.19
CA ARG A 19 9.63 9.40 7.24
C ARG A 19 9.33 8.85 8.63
N LEU A 20 8.42 7.89 8.75
CA LEU A 20 8.15 7.21 10.01
C LEU A 20 9.32 6.33 10.46
N LEU A 21 10.02 5.68 9.54
CA LEU A 21 11.25 4.96 9.82
C LEU A 21 12.32 5.92 10.35
N GLU A 22 12.58 7.02 9.66
CA GLU A 22 13.60 8.01 10.03
C GLU A 22 13.32 8.65 11.39
N ARG A 23 12.04 8.94 11.67
CA ARG A 23 11.66 9.65 12.91
C ARG A 23 11.50 8.74 14.11
N HIS A 24 11.04 7.52 13.92
CA HIS A 24 10.62 6.62 15.00
C HIS A 24 11.35 5.28 15.01
N GLY A 25 12.26 5.05 14.06
CA GLY A 25 12.96 3.76 13.93
C GLY A 25 12.04 2.57 13.62
N ALA A 26 10.82 2.83 13.10
CA ALA A 26 9.85 1.78 12.79
C ALA A 26 10.11 1.24 11.37
N PRO A 27 10.59 0.00 11.22
CA PRO A 27 10.84 -0.58 9.90
C PRO A 27 9.54 -0.69 9.10
N TYR A 28 9.65 -0.67 7.78
CA TYR A 28 8.49 -0.90 6.91
C TYR A 28 8.72 -2.01 5.90
N LEU A 29 7.63 -2.69 5.57
CA LEU A 29 7.51 -3.66 4.49
C LEU A 29 6.71 -3.01 3.36
N SER A 30 7.35 -2.81 2.20
CA SER A 30 6.64 -2.46 0.97
C SER A 30 6.10 -3.73 0.31
N ILE A 31 4.78 -3.78 0.11
CA ILE A 31 4.13 -4.90 -0.59
C ILE A 31 4.56 -4.92 -2.06
N ASP A 32 4.90 -3.76 -2.64
CA ASP A 32 5.44 -3.68 -3.99
C ASP A 32 6.81 -4.35 -4.11
N HIS A 33 7.69 -4.21 -3.10
CA HIS A 33 8.95 -4.95 -3.08
C HIS A 33 8.74 -6.46 -3.00
N LEU A 34 7.80 -6.92 -2.16
CA LEU A 34 7.43 -8.33 -2.08
C LEU A 34 6.89 -8.83 -3.43
N LYS A 35 5.97 -8.06 -4.05
CA LYS A 35 5.42 -8.34 -5.39
C LYS A 35 6.54 -8.54 -6.41
N MET A 36 7.43 -7.56 -6.53
CA MET A 36 8.52 -7.64 -7.50
C MET A 36 9.51 -8.77 -7.20
N GLY A 37 9.77 -9.05 -5.93
CA GLY A 37 10.60 -10.19 -5.52
C GLY A 37 10.01 -11.52 -5.97
N LEU A 38 8.71 -11.73 -5.77
CA LEU A 38 8.01 -12.96 -6.18
C LEU A 38 7.92 -13.11 -7.70
N ILE A 39 7.63 -12.02 -8.42
CA ILE A 39 7.58 -12.00 -9.88
C ILE A 39 8.96 -12.29 -10.48
N ARG A 40 9.99 -11.53 -10.10
CA ARG A 40 11.34 -11.65 -10.67
C ARG A 40 12.02 -12.97 -10.33
N SER A 41 11.67 -13.58 -9.20
CA SER A 41 12.19 -14.91 -8.82
C SER A 41 11.44 -16.07 -9.49
N GLY A 42 10.44 -15.79 -10.34
CA GLY A 42 9.66 -16.81 -11.04
C GLY A 42 8.73 -17.62 -10.13
N ARG A 43 8.35 -17.09 -8.96
CA ARG A 43 7.46 -17.79 -8.01
C ARG A 43 5.97 -17.65 -8.38
N THR A 44 5.66 -16.83 -9.36
CA THR A 44 4.29 -16.62 -9.88
C THR A 44 4.34 -16.36 -11.38
N SER A 45 3.25 -16.65 -12.05
CA SER A 45 3.02 -16.26 -13.46
C SER A 45 2.39 -14.87 -13.58
N LEU A 46 2.05 -14.23 -12.46
CA LEU A 46 1.55 -12.85 -12.47
C LEU A 46 2.66 -11.89 -12.93
N THR A 47 2.24 -10.77 -13.51
CA THR A 47 3.13 -9.67 -13.93
C THR A 47 2.75 -8.38 -13.20
N PRO A 48 3.58 -7.34 -13.23
CA PRO A 48 3.23 -6.05 -12.63
C PRO A 48 1.93 -5.46 -13.18
N GLU A 49 1.58 -5.76 -14.43
CA GLU A 49 0.37 -5.30 -15.14
C GLU A 49 -0.85 -6.21 -14.90
N SER A 50 -0.70 -7.29 -14.14
CA SER A 50 -1.82 -8.17 -13.79
C SER A 50 -2.89 -7.40 -13.03
N ASP A 51 -4.15 -7.87 -13.16
CA ASP A 51 -5.28 -7.27 -12.45
C ASP A 51 -5.00 -7.11 -10.95
N GLY A 52 -5.30 -5.94 -10.41
CA GLY A 52 -5.00 -5.58 -9.02
C GLY A 52 -5.67 -6.50 -7.99
N ARG A 53 -6.83 -7.10 -8.34
CA ARG A 53 -7.51 -8.06 -7.47
C ARG A 53 -6.73 -9.38 -7.44
N LEU A 54 -6.28 -9.87 -8.58
CA LEU A 54 -5.45 -11.07 -8.65
C LEU A 54 -4.14 -10.89 -7.87
N LEU A 55 -3.51 -9.72 -7.99
CA LEU A 55 -2.31 -9.40 -7.22
C LEU A 55 -2.61 -9.33 -5.72
N THR A 56 -3.72 -8.73 -5.32
CA THR A 56 -4.14 -8.70 -3.91
C THR A 56 -4.39 -10.10 -3.37
N ASP A 57 -5.15 -10.92 -4.08
CA ASP A 57 -5.46 -12.30 -3.67
C ASP A 57 -4.22 -13.17 -3.53
N TYR A 58 -3.20 -12.90 -4.35
CA TYR A 58 -1.92 -13.61 -4.28
C TYR A 58 -1.00 -13.12 -3.15
N LEU A 59 -0.90 -11.79 -2.96
CA LEU A 59 0.06 -11.19 -2.03
C LEU A 59 -0.45 -11.14 -0.59
N TRP A 60 -1.74 -10.84 -0.41
CA TRP A 60 -2.31 -10.60 0.91
C TRP A 60 -2.17 -11.78 1.88
N PRO A 61 -2.40 -13.04 1.49
CA PRO A 61 -2.20 -14.16 2.41
C PRO A 61 -0.78 -14.22 2.98
N VAL A 62 0.24 -13.92 2.18
CA VAL A 62 1.64 -13.90 2.62
C VAL A 62 1.86 -12.73 3.58
N VAL A 63 1.42 -11.54 3.21
CA VAL A 63 1.55 -10.31 4.03
C VAL A 63 0.85 -10.47 5.38
N ARG A 64 -0.36 -11.04 5.39
CA ARG A 64 -1.12 -11.35 6.60
C ARG A 64 -0.32 -12.20 7.60
N GLU A 65 0.28 -13.28 7.13
CA GLU A 65 1.07 -14.17 8.00
C GLU A 65 2.37 -13.50 8.49
N MET A 66 2.98 -12.64 7.67
CA MET A 66 4.10 -11.80 8.11
C MET A 66 3.69 -10.83 9.22
N ILE A 67 2.50 -10.23 9.10
CA ILE A 67 1.92 -9.36 10.13
C ILE A 67 1.70 -10.13 11.44
N LYS A 68 1.07 -11.32 11.39
CA LYS A 68 0.86 -12.17 12.57
C LYS A 68 2.19 -12.49 13.26
N THR A 69 3.19 -12.90 12.47
CA THR A 69 4.53 -13.21 12.99
C THR A 69 5.17 -12.00 13.66
N ALA A 70 5.06 -10.80 13.10
CA ALA A 70 5.58 -9.58 13.70
C ALA A 70 4.88 -9.24 15.03
N ILE A 71 3.56 -9.46 15.12
CA ILE A 71 2.79 -9.26 16.36
C ILE A 71 3.23 -10.25 17.44
N GLU A 72 3.32 -11.53 17.12
CA GLU A 72 3.77 -12.60 18.02
C GLU A 72 5.17 -12.34 18.58
N ASN A 73 6.05 -11.79 17.75
CA ASN A 73 7.39 -11.37 18.13
C ASN A 73 7.44 -9.99 18.82
N LYS A 74 6.30 -9.35 19.08
CA LYS A 74 6.20 -8.01 19.72
C LYS A 74 6.97 -6.93 18.95
N GLN A 75 7.05 -7.05 17.63
CA GLN A 75 7.73 -6.11 16.77
C GLN A 75 6.81 -4.95 16.36
N ASN A 76 7.43 -3.80 16.10
CA ASN A 76 6.79 -2.70 15.40
C ASN A 76 7.06 -2.85 13.91
N LEU A 77 6.01 -2.77 13.10
CA LEU A 77 6.14 -2.86 11.65
C LEU A 77 5.13 -1.93 10.98
N ILE A 78 5.57 -1.23 9.96
CA ILE A 78 4.70 -0.54 9.01
C ILE A 78 4.59 -1.44 7.79
N VAL A 79 3.38 -1.71 7.32
CA VAL A 79 3.11 -2.42 6.07
C VAL A 79 2.42 -1.44 5.13
N GLU A 80 3.05 -1.17 3.98
CA GLU A 80 2.51 -0.21 3.03
C GLU A 80 2.29 -0.82 1.65
N GLY A 81 1.23 -0.39 0.98
CA GLY A 81 0.92 -0.80 -0.39
C GLY A 81 -0.55 -0.67 -0.75
N CYS A 82 -0.82 -0.89 -2.04
CA CYS A 82 -2.19 -0.85 -2.59
C CYS A 82 -2.95 -2.18 -2.41
N TYR A 83 -2.25 -3.24 -2.00
CA TYR A 83 -2.78 -4.62 -1.97
C TYR A 83 -3.26 -5.06 -0.58
N ILE A 84 -3.69 -4.11 0.25
CA ILE A 84 -4.33 -4.37 1.55
C ILE A 84 -5.83 -4.33 1.34
N PRO A 85 -6.57 -5.45 1.52
CA PRO A 85 -8.03 -5.45 1.38
C PRO A 85 -8.70 -4.52 2.38
N PHE A 86 -9.76 -3.82 1.98
CA PHE A 86 -10.52 -2.95 2.89
C PHE A 86 -11.21 -3.74 4.01
N ASP A 87 -11.60 -4.97 3.72
CA ASP A 87 -12.20 -5.90 4.67
C ASP A 87 -11.18 -6.79 5.41
N PHE A 88 -9.91 -6.38 5.44
CA PHE A 88 -8.79 -7.12 6.04
C PHE A 88 -9.06 -7.65 7.47
N LYS A 89 -9.95 -6.98 8.20
CA LYS A 89 -10.29 -7.33 9.58
C LYS A 89 -10.85 -8.75 9.71
N LYS A 90 -11.49 -9.27 8.67
CA LYS A 90 -12.03 -10.64 8.64
C LYS A 90 -10.95 -11.73 8.71
N ASP A 91 -9.72 -11.36 8.37
CA ASP A 91 -8.59 -12.28 8.24
C ASP A 91 -7.73 -12.38 9.51
N PHE A 92 -8.15 -11.67 10.59
CA PHE A 92 -7.45 -11.64 11.87
C PHE A 92 -8.39 -11.92 13.03
N GLU A 93 -7.91 -12.69 13.97
CA GLU A 93 -8.57 -12.89 15.26
C GLU A 93 -8.51 -11.60 16.10
N PRO A 94 -9.43 -11.40 17.08
CA PRO A 94 -9.51 -10.17 17.88
C PRO A 94 -8.20 -9.75 18.55
N GLU A 95 -7.38 -10.72 18.97
CA GLU A 95 -6.10 -10.49 19.63
C GLU A 95 -5.11 -9.76 18.70
N TYR A 96 -5.05 -10.15 17.43
CA TYR A 96 -4.21 -9.47 16.43
C TYR A 96 -4.76 -8.08 16.09
N LEU A 97 -6.09 -7.95 15.96
CA LEU A 97 -6.71 -6.67 15.59
C LEU A 97 -6.43 -5.55 16.59
N GLN A 98 -6.25 -5.86 17.88
CA GLN A 98 -5.89 -4.89 18.91
C GLN A 98 -4.53 -4.24 18.64
N GLU A 99 -3.61 -4.97 18.00
CA GLU A 99 -2.26 -4.54 17.67
C GLU A 99 -2.15 -3.84 16.30
N ILE A 100 -3.24 -3.77 15.52
CA ILE A 100 -3.24 -3.21 14.17
C ILE A 100 -3.88 -1.82 14.17
N ARG A 101 -3.20 -0.87 13.51
CA ARG A 101 -3.75 0.45 13.15
C ARG A 101 -3.76 0.56 11.64
N TYR A 102 -4.87 1.06 11.10
CA TYR A 102 -5.08 1.17 9.67
C TYR A 102 -5.25 2.63 9.26
N VAL A 103 -4.54 3.01 8.22
CA VAL A 103 -4.59 4.36 7.62
C VAL A 103 -4.70 4.22 6.12
N CYS A 104 -5.70 4.86 5.54
CA CYS A 104 -5.86 4.97 4.10
C CYS A 104 -5.57 6.40 3.66
N LEU A 105 -4.57 6.57 2.79
CA LEU A 105 -4.21 7.87 2.23
C LEU A 105 -5.04 8.10 0.96
N VAL A 106 -5.78 9.20 0.95
CA VAL A 106 -6.59 9.61 -0.20
C VAL A 106 -6.40 11.08 -0.49
N PHE A 107 -6.40 11.42 -1.76
CA PHE A 107 -6.53 12.82 -2.21
C PHE A 107 -7.99 13.13 -2.51
N SER A 108 -8.41 14.35 -2.21
CA SER A 108 -9.70 14.83 -2.69
C SER A 108 -9.65 15.08 -4.20
N GLU A 109 -10.79 14.97 -4.87
CA GLU A 109 -10.89 15.26 -6.31
C GLU A 109 -10.38 16.66 -6.64
N ASN A 110 -10.77 17.68 -5.85
CA ASN A 110 -10.32 19.05 -6.05
C ASN A 110 -8.79 19.18 -5.96
N TYR A 111 -8.17 18.48 -5.02
CA TYR A 111 -6.72 18.47 -4.89
C TYR A 111 -6.05 17.83 -6.09
N ILE A 112 -6.54 16.66 -6.52
CA ILE A 112 -5.99 15.96 -7.70
C ILE A 112 -6.07 16.84 -8.93
N ARG A 113 -7.24 17.45 -9.21
CA ARG A 113 -7.42 18.30 -10.38
C ARG A 113 -6.54 19.55 -10.37
N ALA A 114 -6.32 20.14 -9.19
CA ALA A 114 -5.48 21.32 -9.05
C ALA A 114 -3.97 21.03 -9.12
N HIS A 115 -3.54 19.84 -8.71
CA HIS A 115 -2.13 19.49 -8.52
C HIS A 115 -1.68 18.25 -9.31
N PHE A 116 -2.40 17.89 -10.38
CA PHE A 116 -2.11 16.67 -11.12
C PHE A 116 -0.67 16.60 -11.65
N ALA A 117 -0.17 17.73 -12.17
CA ALA A 117 1.19 17.83 -12.67
C ALA A 117 2.23 17.58 -11.55
N ASP A 118 1.99 18.14 -10.37
CA ASP A 118 2.86 17.96 -9.20
C ASP A 118 2.82 16.52 -8.70
N ILE A 119 1.62 15.91 -8.62
CA ILE A 119 1.45 14.52 -8.22
C ILE A 119 2.24 13.60 -9.16
N ARG A 120 2.15 13.85 -10.46
CA ARG A 120 2.89 13.09 -11.47
C ARG A 120 4.40 13.30 -11.35
N ALA A 121 4.85 14.53 -11.15
CA ALA A 121 6.27 14.87 -11.03
C ALA A 121 6.94 14.23 -9.79
N HIS A 122 6.19 14.05 -8.70
CA HIS A 122 6.68 13.47 -7.44
C HIS A 122 6.46 11.94 -7.33
N GLY A 123 5.98 11.30 -8.38
CA GLY A 123 5.71 9.84 -8.37
C GLY A 123 6.96 8.99 -8.11
N SER A 124 8.12 9.45 -8.56
CA SER A 124 9.39 8.73 -8.48
C SER A 124 10.35 9.26 -7.41
N ASP A 125 9.90 10.07 -6.45
CA ASP A 125 10.78 10.67 -5.42
C ASP A 125 11.49 9.63 -4.53
N ILE A 126 10.90 8.46 -4.32
CA ILE A 126 11.43 7.39 -3.46
C ILE A 126 11.67 6.09 -4.24
N GLU A 127 10.83 5.79 -5.19
CA GLU A 127 10.90 4.58 -6.02
C GLU A 127 10.95 4.99 -7.48
N ASP A 128 11.90 4.41 -8.22
CA ASP A 128 11.93 4.57 -9.68
C ASP A 128 10.75 3.80 -10.29
N ARG A 129 9.71 4.54 -10.67
CA ARG A 129 8.48 4.00 -11.25
C ARG A 129 8.50 4.16 -12.76
N MET A 130 8.77 3.08 -13.45
CA MET A 130 8.68 3.03 -14.92
C MET A 130 7.25 3.29 -15.44
N GLU A 131 6.24 3.26 -14.55
CA GLU A 131 4.82 3.38 -14.89
C GLU A 131 4.27 4.82 -14.84
N ASP A 132 5.07 5.83 -14.46
CA ASP A 132 4.58 7.21 -14.32
C ASP A 132 4.17 7.85 -15.65
N GLU A 133 4.61 7.30 -16.78
CA GLU A 133 4.19 7.76 -18.11
C GLU A 133 2.68 7.51 -18.39
N TYR A 134 2.06 6.58 -17.65
CA TYR A 134 0.67 6.15 -17.84
C TYR A 134 -0.31 6.66 -16.78
N LEU A 135 0.15 7.55 -15.89
CA LEU A 135 -0.75 8.12 -14.89
C LEU A 135 -1.76 9.06 -15.57
N GLU A 136 -3.03 8.71 -15.46
CA GLU A 136 -4.15 9.48 -16.03
C GLU A 136 -4.97 10.14 -14.93
N LEU A 137 -5.52 11.33 -15.23
CA LEU A 137 -6.24 12.16 -14.26
C LEU A 137 -7.52 11.49 -13.76
N GLU A 138 -8.41 11.09 -14.66
CA GLU A 138 -9.73 10.55 -14.27
C GLU A 138 -9.62 9.20 -13.54
N PRO A 139 -8.82 8.24 -13.99
CA PRO A 139 -8.57 7.01 -13.22
C PRO A 139 -8.02 7.27 -11.82
N LEU A 140 -7.15 8.28 -11.65
CA LEU A 140 -6.63 8.64 -10.33
C LEU A 140 -7.73 9.22 -9.43
N VAL A 141 -8.60 10.08 -9.97
CA VAL A 141 -9.76 10.64 -9.25
C VAL A 141 -10.71 9.52 -8.82
N ASP A 142 -11.09 8.65 -9.76
CA ASP A 142 -12.04 7.56 -9.49
C ASP A 142 -11.51 6.61 -8.43
N LYS A 143 -10.22 6.24 -8.51
CA LYS A 143 -9.61 5.34 -7.53
C LYS A 143 -9.53 5.96 -6.13
N ASN A 144 -9.22 7.25 -6.03
CA ASN A 144 -9.23 7.93 -4.73
C ASN A 144 -10.65 8.07 -4.15
N ARG A 145 -11.66 8.29 -4.99
CA ARG A 145 -13.07 8.33 -4.57
C ARG A 145 -13.51 6.96 -4.05
N GLU A 146 -13.23 5.89 -4.80
CA GLU A 146 -13.50 4.51 -4.39
C GLU A 146 -12.85 4.18 -3.04
N ASN A 147 -11.56 4.51 -2.88
CA ASN A 147 -10.84 4.28 -1.63
C ASN A 147 -11.47 5.05 -0.46
N LEU A 148 -11.87 6.32 -0.68
CA LEU A 148 -12.52 7.13 0.35
C LEU A 148 -13.87 6.53 0.79
N GLU A 149 -14.64 5.98 -0.14
CA GLU A 149 -15.93 5.33 0.15
C GLU A 149 -15.73 4.02 0.92
N GLN A 150 -14.74 3.24 0.58
CA GLN A 150 -14.46 1.95 1.21
C GLN A 150 -13.75 2.06 2.57
N CYS A 151 -13.06 3.16 2.84
CA CYS A 151 -12.39 3.41 4.12
C CYS A 151 -13.30 3.97 5.23
N ARG A 152 -14.54 4.34 4.90
CA ARG A 152 -15.52 4.86 5.86
C ARG A 152 -16.33 3.75 6.51
#